data_cb34e28e3789d9edb1262d423b507a8c
#
_entry.id   cb34e28e3789d9edb1262d423b507a8c
#
_cell.length_a   1.000
_cell.length_b   1.000
_cell.length_c   1.000
_cell.angle_alpha   90.00
_cell.angle_beta   90.00
_cell.angle_gamma   90.00
#
_symmetry.space_group_name_H-M   'P 1'
#
loop_
_entity.id
_entity.type
_entity.pdbx_description
1 polymer ?
#
loop_
_entity_poly.entity_id
_entity_poly.type
_entity_poly.pdbx_seq_one_letter_code
_entity_poly.pdbx_strand_id
1 'polypeptide(L)' 'MIKAWTEEAWEDFEYWTTQDRKVLKRILQLLKDIDRNSYEGIGKPERLSGDLSSYWSRRIDDANRIV' A
#
# COMPACT_ATOMS: atom_id res chain seq x y z
N MET A 1 -7.01 -6.01 -12.07
CA MET A 1 -7.65 -5.62 -10.80
C MET A 1 -8.04 -4.14 -10.82
N ILE A 2 -9.23 -3.84 -10.33
CA ILE A 2 -9.67 -2.46 -10.15
C ILE A 2 -9.06 -1.93 -8.86
N LYS A 3 -8.46 -0.74 -8.93
CA LYS A 3 -7.87 -0.07 -7.75
C LYS A 3 -8.75 1.10 -7.36
N ALA A 4 -9.46 0.94 -6.25
CA ALA A 4 -10.31 1.99 -5.70
C ALA A 4 -9.61 2.64 -4.50
N TRP A 5 -9.72 3.96 -4.39
CA TRP A 5 -9.06 4.76 -3.38
C TRP A 5 -10.08 5.58 -2.59
N THR A 6 -9.86 5.67 -1.28
CA THR A 6 -10.54 6.72 -0.53
C THR A 6 -9.91 8.06 -0.91
N GLU A 7 -10.63 9.14 -0.67
CA GLU A 7 -10.10 10.48 -0.96
C GLU A 7 -8.82 10.75 -0.18
N GLU A 8 -8.76 10.35 1.09
CA GLU A 8 -7.57 10.49 1.93
C GLU A 8 -6.40 9.68 1.39
N ALA A 9 -6.62 8.44 1.02
CA ALA A 9 -5.57 7.59 0.48
C ALA A 9 -5.02 8.14 -0.83
N TRP A 10 -5.87 8.68 -1.68
CA TRP A 10 -5.46 9.31 -2.94
C TRP A 10 -4.61 10.55 -2.69
N GLU A 11 -5.00 11.39 -1.75
CA GLU A 11 -4.21 12.57 -1.37
C GLU A 11 -2.83 12.18 -0.86
N ASP A 12 -2.75 11.14 -0.03
CA ASP A 12 -1.46 10.63 0.46
C ASP A 12 -0.60 10.14 -0.70
N PHE A 13 -1.18 9.44 -1.64
CA PHE A 13 -0.45 8.97 -2.82
C PHE A 13 0.05 10.14 -3.66
N GLU A 14 -0.79 11.13 -3.93
CA GLU A 14 -0.40 12.33 -4.66
C GLU A 14 0.77 13.06 -3.98
N TYR A 15 0.73 13.14 -2.65
CA TYR A 15 1.82 13.72 -1.87
C TYR A 15 3.15 13.02 -2.19
N TRP A 16 3.18 11.71 -2.13
CA TRP A 16 4.41 10.93 -2.37
C TRP A 16 4.90 11.01 -3.81
N THR A 17 4.02 11.24 -4.78
CA THR A 17 4.44 11.38 -6.19
C THR A 17 5.37 12.57 -6.40
N THR A 18 5.31 13.58 -5.53
CA THR A 18 6.09 14.81 -5.66
C THR A 18 7.19 14.95 -4.60
N GLN A 19 7.16 14.15 -3.52
CA GLN A 19 8.05 14.34 -2.38
C GLN A 19 9.22 13.37 -2.34
N ASP A 20 9.02 12.12 -2.69
CA ASP A 20 10.06 11.11 -2.57
C ASP A 20 9.92 10.02 -3.64
N ARG A 21 10.85 10.03 -4.59
CA ARG A 21 10.85 9.06 -5.70
C ARG A 21 11.07 7.63 -5.23
N LYS A 22 11.84 7.42 -4.17
CA LYS A 22 12.07 6.07 -3.63
C LYS A 22 10.81 5.49 -3.04
N VAL A 23 10.08 6.30 -2.29
CA VAL A 23 8.80 5.91 -1.71
C VAL A 23 7.78 5.63 -2.81
N LEU A 24 7.69 6.52 -3.81
CA LEU A 24 6.80 6.32 -4.95
C LEU A 24 7.11 5.01 -5.67
N LYS A 25 8.37 4.74 -5.96
CA LYS A 25 8.79 3.52 -6.63
C LYS A 25 8.40 2.29 -5.82
N ARG A 26 8.58 2.34 -4.50
CA ARG A 26 8.21 1.26 -3.59
C ARG A 26 6.69 1.02 -3.59
N ILE A 27 5.90 2.09 -3.55
CA ILE A 27 4.44 1.99 -3.62
C ILE A 27 4.01 1.32 -4.92
N LEU A 28 4.57 1.72 -6.05
CA LEU A 28 4.25 1.12 -7.34
C LEU A 28 4.64 -0.35 -7.40
N GLN A 29 5.78 -0.74 -6.83
CA GLN A 29 6.18 -2.15 -6.73
C GLN A 29 5.19 -2.96 -5.89
N LEU A 30 4.74 -2.40 -4.77
CA LEU A 30 3.76 -3.05 -3.91
C LEU A 30 2.42 -3.23 -4.62
N LEU A 31 1.96 -2.21 -5.34
CA LEU A 31 0.71 -2.30 -6.09
C LEU A 31 0.77 -3.38 -7.17
N LYS A 32 1.89 -3.50 -7.87
CA LYS A 32 2.10 -4.58 -8.86
C LYS A 32 2.09 -5.94 -8.20
N ASP A 33 2.74 -6.06 -7.05
CA ASP A 33 2.82 -7.35 -6.35
C ASP A 33 1.45 -7.76 -5.80
N ILE A 34 0.65 -6.80 -5.31
CA ILE A 34 -0.71 -7.06 -4.86
C ILE A 34 -1.58 -7.58 -6.02
N ASP A 35 -1.41 -7.07 -7.22
CA ASP A 35 -2.12 -7.58 -8.40
C ASP A 35 -1.81 -9.05 -8.68
N ARG A 36 -0.59 -9.49 -8.36
CA ARG A 36 -0.16 -10.88 -8.58
C ARG A 36 -0.44 -11.79 -7.39
N ASN A 37 -0.22 -11.29 -6.18
CA ASN A 37 -0.23 -12.07 -4.95
C ASN A 37 -0.93 -11.25 -3.85
N SER A 38 -2.26 -11.31 -3.82
CA SER A 38 -3.06 -10.44 -2.94
C SER A 38 -2.70 -10.53 -1.46
N TYR A 39 -2.36 -11.73 -0.96
CA TYR A 39 -2.17 -11.97 0.47
C TYR A 39 -0.76 -12.39 0.86
N GLU A 40 0.15 -12.45 -0.08
CA GLU A 40 1.55 -12.80 0.18
C GLU A 40 2.44 -12.01 -0.77
N GLY A 41 3.74 -12.04 -0.55
CA GLY A 41 4.71 -11.34 -1.37
C GLY A 41 5.49 -10.29 -0.61
N ILE A 42 5.94 -9.25 -1.32
CA ILE A 42 6.83 -8.23 -0.74
C ILE A 42 6.10 -7.31 0.24
N GLY A 43 6.86 -6.70 1.14
CA GLY A 43 6.32 -5.75 2.11
C GLY A 43 5.67 -6.38 3.33
N LYS A 44 5.93 -7.64 3.61
CA LYS A 44 5.40 -8.36 4.78
C LYS A 44 3.89 -8.17 4.94
N PRO A 45 3.06 -8.74 4.04
CA PRO A 45 1.61 -8.61 4.13
C PRO A 45 1.10 -9.06 5.49
N GLU A 46 0.28 -8.24 6.11
CA GLU A 46 -0.34 -8.53 7.39
C GLU A 46 -1.82 -8.21 7.34
N ARG A 47 -2.62 -9.14 7.86
CA ARG A 47 -4.04 -8.89 8.06
C ARG A 47 -4.22 -7.96 9.26
N LEU A 48 -5.03 -6.94 9.11
CA LEU A 48 -5.34 -6.03 10.19
C LEU A 48 -6.36 -6.66 11.16
N SER A 49 -6.41 -6.15 12.38
CA SER A 49 -7.29 -6.66 13.42
C SER A 49 -8.41 -5.66 13.75
N GLY A 50 -9.37 -6.07 14.58
CA GLY A 50 -10.48 -5.24 15.00
C GLY A 50 -11.42 -4.89 13.85
N ASP A 51 -11.83 -3.64 13.79
CA ASP A 51 -12.78 -3.17 12.76
C ASP A 51 -12.20 -3.22 11.34
N LEU A 52 -10.88 -3.35 11.22
CA LEU A 52 -10.20 -3.42 9.93
C LEU A 52 -9.81 -4.83 9.53
N SER A 53 -10.43 -5.86 10.14
CA SER A 53 -10.07 -7.26 9.91
C SER A 53 -10.30 -7.76 8.48
N SER A 54 -11.07 -7.04 7.66
CA SER A 54 -11.24 -7.35 6.24
C SER A 54 -10.15 -6.74 5.36
N TYR A 55 -9.23 -5.99 5.93
CA TYR A 55 -8.15 -5.32 5.21
C TYR A 55 -6.80 -5.95 5.52
N TRP A 56 -5.87 -5.77 4.61
CA TRP A 56 -4.48 -6.17 4.74
C TRP A 56 -3.58 -4.96 4.57
N SER A 57 -2.38 -5.02 5.12
CA SER A 57 -1.39 -3.96 4.94
C SER A 57 -0.08 -4.53 4.43
N ARG A 58 0.69 -3.70 3.74
CA ARG A 58 2.07 -4.01 3.35
C ARG A 58 2.98 -2.86 3.71
N ARG A 59 4.20 -3.19 4.09
CA ARG A 59 5.19 -2.20 4.51
C ARG A 59 5.78 -1.47 3.30
N ILE A 60 5.74 -0.15 3.34
CA ILE A 60 6.44 0.70 2.38
C ILE A 60 7.87 0.94 2.88
N ASP A 61 8.00 1.42 4.11
CA ASP A 61 9.27 1.64 4.81
C ASP A 61 9.06 1.46 6.32
N ASP A 62 10.04 1.88 7.14
CA ASP A 62 9.96 1.71 8.60
C ASP A 62 8.80 2.46 9.25
N ALA A 63 8.35 3.55 8.64
CA ALA A 63 7.31 4.41 9.20
C ALA A 63 5.96 4.30 8.49
N ASN A 64 5.91 3.81 7.25
CA ASN A 64 4.73 3.86 6.41
C ASN A 64 4.28 2.49 5.92
N ARG A 65 2.97 2.29 5.89
CA ARG A 65 2.35 1.08 5.34
C ARG A 65 1.23 1.47 4.38
N ILE A 66 0.97 0.60 3.40
CA ILE A 66 -0.19 0.70 2.51
C ILE A 66 -1.27 -0.27 3.02
N VAL A 67 -2.50 0.19 3.08
CA VAL A 67 -3.64 -0.59 3.60
C VAL A 67 -4.60 -0.99 2.50
#